data_c8f75112f3920f4fd304fa3a322cf011
#
_entry.id   c8f75112f3920f4fd304fa3a322cf011
#
_cell.length_a   1.000
_cell.length_b   1.000
_cell.length_c   1.000
_cell.angle_alpha   90.00
_cell.angle_beta   90.00
_cell.angle_gamma   90.00
#
_symmetry.space_group_name_H-M   'P 1'
#
loop_
_entity.id
_entity.type
_entity.pdbx_description
1 polymer ?
#
loop_
_entity_poly.entity_id
_entity_poly.type
_entity_poly.pdbx_seq_one_letter_code
_entity_poly.pdbx_strand_id
1 'polypeptide(L)'
;MKITIITVCYNSESTIETTIKSVISQTYKNIEYIVIDGNSKDATLSIIKKYEKAITKWISEPDKGIFDAMNKGVSIASGDVIGLINSDDLFCDNFAIEKVMNQFKKNTNLDAVYADLFYVEQHDTNKIVRRWITGEQKKFKYGWHPAHPTFYIKK
;
A
#
# COMPACT_ATOMS: atom_id res chain seq x y z
N MET A 1 -18.13 1.19 -1.99
CA MET A 1 -17.13 0.65 -1.02
C MET A 1 -15.96 1.62 -0.96
N LYS A 2 -15.45 1.89 0.22
CA LYS A 2 -14.25 2.70 0.46
C LYS A 2 -13.05 1.77 0.67
N ILE A 3 -11.89 2.13 0.12
CA ILE A 3 -10.65 1.43 0.40
C ILE A 3 -9.73 2.35 1.23
N THR A 4 -9.11 1.78 2.27
CA THR A 4 -8.00 2.41 2.97
C THR A 4 -6.70 1.88 2.41
N ILE A 5 -5.84 2.75 1.92
CA ILE A 5 -4.45 2.45 1.57
C ILE A 5 -3.57 3.00 2.69
N ILE A 6 -2.70 2.15 3.24
CA ILE A 6 -1.80 2.51 4.33
C ILE A 6 -0.37 2.40 3.83
N THR A 7 0.38 3.50 3.93
CA THR A 7 1.83 3.51 3.72
C THR A 7 2.53 3.63 5.07
N VAL A 8 3.48 2.76 5.34
CA VAL A 8 4.37 2.85 6.48
C VAL A 8 5.76 3.26 6.03
N CYS A 9 6.43 4.15 6.78
CA CYS A 9 7.73 4.67 6.40
C CYS A 9 8.62 4.96 7.62
N TYR A 10 9.93 4.83 7.42
CA TYR A 10 10.96 5.27 8.36
C TYR A 10 12.23 5.59 7.58
N ASN A 11 12.70 6.85 7.65
CA ASN A 11 13.86 7.37 6.91
C ASN A 11 13.79 7.01 5.41
N SER A 12 12.71 7.42 4.75
CA SER A 12 12.35 7.04 3.38
C SER A 12 12.38 8.23 2.41
N GLU A 13 13.18 9.27 2.67
CA GLU A 13 13.21 10.51 1.88
C GLU A 13 13.46 10.29 0.39
N SER A 14 14.19 9.22 0.03
CA SER A 14 14.53 8.91 -1.36
C SER A 14 13.38 8.27 -2.16
N THR A 15 12.37 7.71 -1.51
CA THR A 15 11.35 6.88 -2.17
C THR A 15 9.91 7.31 -1.89
N ILE A 16 9.62 7.80 -0.67
CA ILE A 16 8.26 8.07 -0.21
C ILE A 16 7.47 9.02 -1.13
N GLU A 17 8.12 10.01 -1.75
CA GLU A 17 7.44 10.93 -2.65
C GLU A 17 6.84 10.20 -3.86
N THR A 18 7.57 9.24 -4.42
CA THR A 18 7.13 8.47 -5.57
C THR A 18 5.97 7.54 -5.18
N THR A 19 6.05 6.90 -4.00
CA THR A 19 4.95 6.09 -3.45
C THR A 19 3.68 6.93 -3.26
N ILE A 20 3.77 8.09 -2.61
CA ILE A 20 2.63 8.99 -2.42
C ILE A 20 2.00 9.36 -3.77
N LYS A 21 2.81 9.75 -4.75
CA LYS A 21 2.33 10.10 -6.09
C LYS A 21 1.61 8.92 -6.75
N SER A 22 2.09 7.70 -6.60
CA SER A 22 1.45 6.52 -7.18
C SER A 22 0.08 6.21 -6.56
N VAL A 23 -0.12 6.53 -5.27
CA VAL A 23 -1.43 6.38 -4.59
C VAL A 23 -2.40 7.47 -5.02
N ILE A 24 -1.98 8.74 -5.00
CA ILE A 24 -2.89 9.86 -5.29
C ILE A 24 -3.26 9.96 -6.77
N SER A 25 -2.49 9.33 -7.67
CA SER A 25 -2.77 9.26 -9.11
C SER A 25 -3.79 8.18 -9.48
N GLN A 26 -4.24 7.34 -8.54
CA GLN A 26 -5.20 6.27 -8.83
C GLN A 26 -6.55 6.80 -9.30
N THR A 27 -7.17 6.12 -10.27
CA THR A 27 -8.46 6.50 -10.85
C THR A 27 -9.63 6.26 -9.91
N TYR A 28 -9.52 5.29 -9.00
CA TYR A 28 -10.53 5.04 -7.98
C TYR A 28 -10.64 6.22 -7.02
N LYS A 29 -11.85 6.78 -6.82
CA LYS A 29 -12.00 8.06 -6.10
C LYS A 29 -12.29 7.90 -4.61
N ASN A 30 -12.80 6.76 -4.17
CA ASN A 30 -13.17 6.55 -2.76
C ASN A 30 -12.03 5.89 -1.98
N ILE A 31 -10.88 6.57 -1.94
CA ILE A 31 -9.67 6.15 -1.23
C ILE A 31 -9.52 6.96 0.04
N GLU A 32 -9.34 6.29 1.15
CA GLU A 32 -8.77 6.83 2.39
C GLU A 32 -7.27 6.54 2.38
N TYR A 33 -6.44 7.56 2.25
CA TYR A 33 -5.00 7.39 2.25
C TYR A 33 -4.41 7.73 3.62
N ILE A 34 -3.76 6.77 4.26
CA ILE A 34 -3.14 6.92 5.59
C ILE A 34 -1.64 6.71 5.47
N VAL A 35 -0.84 7.58 6.11
CA VAL A 35 0.61 7.45 6.18
C VAL A 35 1.04 7.37 7.65
N ILE A 36 1.81 6.35 7.99
CA ILE A 36 2.38 6.16 9.34
C ILE A 36 3.90 6.26 9.23
N ASP A 37 4.45 7.29 9.84
CA ASP A 37 5.88 7.55 9.91
C ASP A 37 6.42 7.16 11.29
N GLY A 38 7.46 6.33 11.32
CA GLY A 38 8.13 5.83 12.51
C GLY A 38 9.03 6.87 13.21
N ASN A 39 8.69 8.17 13.14
CA ASN A 39 9.50 9.28 13.66
C ASN A 39 10.82 9.45 12.91
N SER A 40 10.76 9.54 11.61
CA SER A 40 11.89 9.75 10.69
C SER A 40 12.75 10.96 11.08
N LYS A 41 14.06 10.88 10.80
CA LYS A 41 15.03 11.92 11.11
C LYS A 41 15.60 12.61 9.86
N ASP A 42 15.23 12.12 8.68
CA ASP A 42 15.56 12.67 7.38
C ASP A 42 14.45 13.58 6.83
N ALA A 43 14.42 13.85 5.53
CA ALA A 43 13.43 14.70 4.91
C ALA A 43 12.03 14.04 4.74
N THR A 44 11.82 12.77 5.17
CA THR A 44 10.56 12.03 5.00
C THR A 44 9.35 12.84 5.46
N LEU A 45 9.39 13.39 6.68
CA LEU A 45 8.26 14.13 7.24
C LEU A 45 7.94 15.42 6.47
N SER A 46 8.97 16.11 5.95
CA SER A 46 8.77 17.30 5.13
C SER A 46 8.09 16.97 3.79
N ILE A 47 8.42 15.80 3.23
CA ILE A 47 7.77 15.30 2.01
C ILE A 47 6.29 14.95 2.29
N ILE A 48 6.00 14.24 3.39
CA ILE A 48 4.62 13.92 3.77
C ILE A 48 3.78 15.20 3.89
N LYS A 49 4.30 16.21 4.59
CA LYS A 49 3.62 17.52 4.75
C LYS A 49 3.36 18.23 3.42
N LYS A 50 4.25 18.10 2.44
CA LYS A 50 4.04 18.66 1.08
C LYS A 50 2.78 18.10 0.43
N TYR A 51 2.40 16.86 0.73
CA TYR A 51 1.23 16.17 0.19
C TYR A 51 0.06 16.06 1.16
N GLU A 52 0.08 16.74 2.31
CA GLU A 52 -0.93 16.61 3.38
C GLU A 52 -2.38 16.80 2.91
N LYS A 53 -2.61 17.66 1.90
CA LYS A 53 -3.96 17.89 1.34
C LYS A 53 -4.52 16.68 0.57
N ALA A 54 -3.66 15.77 0.10
CA ALA A 54 -4.03 14.58 -0.63
C ALA A 54 -4.00 13.32 0.26
N ILE A 55 -3.39 13.39 1.44
CA ILE A 55 -3.33 12.34 2.44
C ILE A 55 -4.49 12.56 3.42
N THR A 56 -5.35 11.56 3.60
CA THR A 56 -6.51 11.67 4.50
C THR A 56 -6.07 11.83 5.95
N LYS A 57 -5.03 11.09 6.36
CA LYS A 57 -4.47 11.14 7.71
C LYS A 57 -3.02 10.70 7.70
N TRP A 58 -2.19 11.37 8.49
CA TRP A 58 -0.83 10.90 8.75
C TRP A 58 -0.49 11.04 10.24
N ILE A 59 0.38 10.16 10.73
CA ILE A 59 0.91 10.13 12.10
C ILE A 59 2.40 9.95 12.00
N SER A 60 3.16 10.73 12.78
CA SER A 60 4.61 10.58 12.93
C SER A 60 4.92 10.44 14.43
N GLU A 61 5.29 9.24 14.81
CA GLU A 61 5.66 8.91 16.20
C GLU A 61 6.56 7.66 16.24
N PRO A 62 7.34 7.45 17.28
CA PRO A 62 8.13 6.23 17.43
C PRO A 62 7.26 4.97 17.36
N ASP A 63 7.78 3.95 16.71
CA ASP A 63 7.19 2.62 16.65
C ASP A 63 8.19 1.52 17.07
N LYS A 64 7.67 0.29 17.19
CA LYS A 64 8.46 -0.91 17.49
C LYS A 64 8.80 -1.70 16.21
N GLY A 65 8.88 -1.02 15.08
CA GLY A 65 9.16 -1.59 13.76
C GLY A 65 7.93 -1.62 12.85
N ILE A 66 8.16 -2.06 11.61
CA ILE A 66 7.21 -1.99 10.49
C ILE A 66 5.81 -2.56 10.82
N PHE A 67 5.74 -3.67 11.56
CA PHE A 67 4.46 -4.28 11.92
C PHE A 67 3.66 -3.45 12.95
N ASP A 68 4.34 -2.75 13.86
CA ASP A 68 3.69 -1.82 14.78
C ASP A 68 3.10 -0.64 14.01
N ALA A 69 3.85 -0.07 13.08
CA ALA A 69 3.37 0.98 12.18
C ALA A 69 2.16 0.52 11.35
N MET A 70 2.21 -0.70 10.77
CA MET A 70 1.08 -1.28 10.03
C MET A 70 -0.15 -1.43 10.93
N ASN A 71 0.00 -1.96 12.15
CA ASN A 71 -1.09 -2.13 13.09
C ASN A 71 -1.71 -0.78 13.50
N LYS A 72 -0.91 0.27 13.70
CA LYS A 72 -1.41 1.63 13.93
C LYS A 72 -2.28 2.10 12.76
N GLY A 73 -1.80 1.94 11.54
CA GLY A 73 -2.55 2.29 10.33
C GLY A 73 -3.88 1.53 10.22
N VAL A 74 -3.86 0.21 10.43
CA VAL A 74 -5.06 -0.65 10.41
C VAL A 74 -6.07 -0.25 11.48
N SER A 75 -5.62 0.10 12.69
CA SER A 75 -6.49 0.48 13.80
C SER A 75 -7.33 1.72 13.54
N ILE A 76 -6.80 2.66 12.74
CA ILE A 76 -7.46 3.93 12.40
C ILE A 76 -8.11 3.94 11.01
N ALA A 77 -7.93 2.87 10.24
CA ALA A 77 -8.54 2.69 8.93
C ALA A 77 -10.07 2.62 9.04
N SER A 78 -10.79 3.29 8.15
CA SER A 78 -12.26 3.31 8.13
C SER A 78 -12.87 2.80 6.81
N GLY A 79 -12.03 2.32 5.89
CA GLY A 79 -12.48 1.70 4.64
C GLY A 79 -13.09 0.31 4.84
N ASP A 80 -13.92 -0.10 3.89
CA ASP A 80 -14.49 -1.45 3.80
C ASP A 80 -13.43 -2.49 3.40
N VAL A 81 -12.37 -2.03 2.74
CA VAL A 81 -11.22 -2.82 2.29
C VAL A 81 -9.95 -2.12 2.74
N ILE A 82 -8.95 -2.88 3.15
CA ILE A 82 -7.63 -2.38 3.56
C ILE A 82 -6.56 -2.96 2.64
N GLY A 83 -5.65 -2.13 2.17
CA GLY A 83 -4.43 -2.49 1.46
C GLY A 83 -3.22 -1.78 2.06
N LEU A 84 -2.07 -2.44 2.00
CA LEU A 84 -0.78 -1.90 2.44
C LEU A 84 0.11 -1.65 1.23
N ILE A 85 0.87 -0.56 1.27
CA ILE A 85 1.94 -0.28 0.30
C ILE A 85 3.12 0.31 1.07
N ASN A 86 4.31 -0.29 0.94
CA ASN A 86 5.50 0.23 1.62
C ASN A 86 5.98 1.54 0.97
N SER A 87 6.83 2.27 1.67
CA SER A 87 7.32 3.58 1.23
C SER A 87 8.29 3.56 0.04
N ASP A 88 8.65 2.37 -0.44
CA ASP A 88 9.50 2.11 -1.61
C ASP A 88 8.78 1.32 -2.72
N ASP A 89 7.48 1.01 -2.51
CA ASP A 89 6.65 0.32 -3.48
C ASP A 89 5.77 1.31 -4.28
N LEU A 90 5.37 0.89 -5.49
CA LEU A 90 4.53 1.66 -6.41
C LEU A 90 3.38 0.81 -6.95
N PHE A 91 2.24 1.43 -7.20
CA PHE A 91 1.25 0.81 -8.07
C PHE A 91 1.76 0.76 -9.52
N CYS A 92 1.56 -0.36 -10.19
CA CYS A 92 2.05 -0.56 -11.56
C CYS A 92 1.38 0.35 -12.60
N ASP A 93 0.15 0.81 -12.32
CA ASP A 93 -0.60 1.76 -13.13
C ASP A 93 -1.64 2.51 -12.29
N ASN A 94 -2.27 3.52 -12.91
CA ASN A 94 -3.28 4.34 -12.23
C ASN A 94 -4.64 3.63 -12.03
N PHE A 95 -4.83 2.43 -12.56
CA PHE A 95 -6.06 1.63 -12.49
C PHE A 95 -5.96 0.46 -11.51
N ALA A 96 -4.82 0.28 -10.83
CA ALA A 96 -4.57 -0.87 -9.97
C ALA A 96 -5.64 -1.01 -8.86
N ILE A 97 -5.91 0.07 -8.12
CA ILE A 97 -6.94 0.07 -7.06
C ILE A 97 -8.34 -0.17 -7.66
N GLU A 98 -8.64 0.42 -8.80
CA GLU A 98 -9.94 0.23 -9.46
C GLU A 98 -10.15 -1.24 -9.86
N LYS A 99 -9.10 -1.89 -10.39
CA LYS A 99 -9.13 -3.32 -10.72
C LYS A 99 -9.43 -4.18 -9.49
N VAL A 100 -8.76 -3.90 -8.37
CA VAL A 100 -8.98 -4.59 -7.08
C VAL A 100 -10.42 -4.39 -6.59
N MET A 101 -10.89 -3.14 -6.53
CA MET A 101 -12.22 -2.82 -6.02
C MET A 101 -13.34 -3.39 -6.90
N ASN A 102 -13.10 -3.54 -8.20
CA ASN A 102 -14.02 -4.18 -9.11
C ASN A 102 -14.18 -5.69 -8.84
N GLN A 103 -13.14 -6.39 -8.31
CA GLN A 103 -13.30 -7.78 -7.88
C GLN A 103 -14.26 -7.89 -6.69
N PHE A 104 -14.08 -7.07 -5.66
CA PHE A 104 -14.99 -7.04 -4.51
C PHE A 104 -16.42 -6.65 -4.87
N LYS A 105 -16.61 -5.79 -5.88
CA LYS A 105 -17.96 -5.41 -6.37
C LYS A 105 -18.62 -6.55 -7.15
N LYS A 106 -17.85 -7.29 -7.97
CA LYS A 106 -18.34 -8.41 -8.79
C LYS A 106 -18.70 -9.62 -7.94
N ASN A 107 -17.95 -9.87 -6.88
CA ASN A 107 -18.18 -10.98 -5.96
C ASN A 107 -18.14 -10.49 -4.51
N THR A 108 -19.31 -10.28 -3.93
CA THR A 108 -19.47 -9.78 -2.58
C THR A 108 -19.03 -10.78 -1.48
N ASN A 109 -18.85 -12.06 -1.85
CA ASN A 109 -18.39 -13.10 -0.91
C ASN A 109 -16.87 -13.21 -0.81
N LEU A 110 -16.11 -12.37 -1.55
CA LEU A 110 -14.65 -12.33 -1.40
C LEU A 110 -14.28 -11.70 -0.06
N ASP A 111 -13.42 -12.36 0.69
CA ASP A 111 -12.79 -11.83 1.90
C ASP A 111 -11.51 -11.07 1.57
N ALA A 112 -10.79 -11.50 0.53
CA ALA A 112 -9.54 -10.88 0.11
C ALA A 112 -9.33 -10.97 -1.41
N VAL A 113 -8.50 -10.05 -1.93
CA VAL A 113 -7.98 -10.04 -3.30
C VAL A 113 -6.48 -9.87 -3.22
N TYR A 114 -5.74 -10.58 -4.08
CA TYR A 114 -4.29 -10.43 -4.22
C TYR A 114 -3.89 -10.37 -5.69
N ALA A 115 -2.69 -9.91 -5.96
CA ALA A 115 -2.14 -9.78 -7.29
C ALA A 115 -0.70 -10.27 -7.37
N ASP A 116 -0.14 -10.21 -8.55
CA ASP A 116 1.28 -10.39 -8.79
C ASP A 116 2.04 -9.09 -8.51
N LEU A 117 3.36 -9.17 -8.35
CA LEU A 117 4.22 -7.99 -8.28
C LEU A 117 5.47 -8.15 -9.15
N PHE A 118 6.05 -7.01 -9.48
CA PHE A 118 7.32 -6.91 -10.18
C PHE A 118 8.36 -6.27 -9.27
N TYR A 119 9.57 -6.82 -9.28
CA TYR A 119 10.75 -6.12 -8.81
C TYR A 119 11.33 -5.36 -9.99
N VAL A 120 11.54 -4.07 -9.81
CA VAL A 120 12.06 -3.15 -10.83
C VAL A 120 13.37 -2.52 -10.37
N GLU A 121 14.14 -1.97 -11.30
CA GLU A 121 15.32 -1.19 -10.91
C GLU A 121 14.90 0.12 -10.24
N GLN A 122 15.63 0.51 -9.21
CA GLN A 122 15.34 1.71 -8.41
C GLN A 122 15.34 3.00 -9.24
N HIS A 123 16.22 3.08 -10.24
CA HIS A 123 16.39 4.27 -11.10
C HIS A 123 15.64 4.18 -12.43
N ASP A 124 15.09 3.01 -12.75
CA ASP A 124 14.26 2.79 -13.96
C ASP A 124 13.16 1.76 -13.67
N THR A 125 12.05 2.25 -13.20
CA THR A 125 10.88 1.41 -12.85
C THR A 125 10.24 0.71 -14.05
N ASN A 126 10.62 1.03 -15.29
CA ASN A 126 10.20 0.27 -16.48
C ASN A 126 11.02 -1.00 -16.66
N LYS A 127 12.19 -1.09 -16.03
CA LYS A 127 13.06 -2.26 -16.13
C LYS A 127 12.72 -3.29 -15.06
N ILE A 128 11.97 -4.33 -15.48
CA ILE A 128 11.59 -5.44 -14.61
C ILE A 128 12.81 -6.37 -14.44
N VAL A 129 13.23 -6.54 -13.18
CA VAL A 129 14.33 -7.45 -12.78
C VAL A 129 13.79 -8.84 -12.44
N ARG A 130 12.62 -8.89 -11.77
CA ARG A 130 12.00 -10.15 -11.37
C ARG A 130 10.48 -10.02 -11.35
N ARG A 131 9.80 -11.11 -11.71
CA ARG A 131 8.35 -11.25 -11.57
C ARG A 131 8.03 -12.23 -10.46
N TRP A 132 7.14 -11.83 -9.55
CA TRP A 132 6.54 -12.75 -8.59
C TRP A 132 5.11 -13.02 -9.01
N ILE A 133 4.90 -14.21 -9.57
CA ILE A 133 3.56 -14.69 -9.93
C ILE A 133 3.02 -15.48 -8.76
N THR A 134 2.01 -14.96 -8.09
CA THR A 134 1.43 -15.57 -6.88
C THR A 134 0.66 -16.85 -7.19
N GLY A 135 0.03 -16.92 -8.36
CA GLY A 135 -0.74 -18.09 -8.79
C GLY A 135 -2.03 -18.31 -7.99
N GLU A 136 -2.58 -19.50 -8.08
CA GLU A 136 -3.81 -19.86 -7.37
C GLU A 136 -3.55 -20.05 -5.87
N GLN A 137 -4.57 -19.73 -5.07
CA GLN A 137 -4.51 -19.89 -3.61
C GLN A 137 -4.28 -21.35 -3.22
N LYS A 138 -3.29 -21.57 -2.37
CA LYS A 138 -2.98 -22.85 -1.74
C LYS A 138 -3.07 -22.73 -0.22
N LYS A 139 -2.85 -23.83 0.50
CA LYS A 139 -2.89 -23.83 1.96
C LYS A 139 -1.64 -23.15 2.52
N PHE A 140 -1.79 -22.15 3.37
CA PHE A 140 -0.68 -21.47 4.06
C PHE A 140 0.26 -22.40 4.80
N LYS A 141 -0.26 -23.48 5.40
CA LYS A 141 0.55 -24.51 6.11
C LYS A 141 1.59 -25.19 5.23
N TYR A 142 1.50 -25.09 3.92
CA TYR A 142 2.48 -25.61 2.97
C TYR A 142 3.39 -24.52 2.38
N GLY A 143 3.45 -23.36 3.05
CA GLY A 143 4.36 -22.27 2.69
C GLY A 143 3.88 -21.37 1.54
N TRP A 144 2.63 -21.53 1.04
CA TRP A 144 2.08 -20.58 0.10
C TRP A 144 1.68 -19.29 0.81
N HIS A 145 2.06 -18.17 0.23
CA HIS A 145 1.61 -16.84 0.64
C HIS A 145 1.56 -15.89 -0.57
N PRO A 146 0.60 -14.97 -0.63
CA PRO A 146 0.61 -13.90 -1.64
C PRO A 146 1.72 -12.90 -1.34
N ALA A 147 2.11 -12.14 -2.34
CA ALA A 147 2.98 -11.00 -2.15
C ALA A 147 2.25 -9.94 -1.29
N HIS A 148 2.71 -9.69 -0.07
CA HIS A 148 1.98 -8.88 0.92
C HIS A 148 1.62 -7.45 0.43
N PRO A 149 2.43 -6.73 -0.39
CA PRO A 149 2.04 -5.42 -0.91
C PRO A 149 0.86 -5.46 -1.87
N THR A 150 0.49 -6.66 -2.36
CA THR A 150 -0.63 -6.85 -3.28
C THR A 150 -1.86 -7.46 -2.62
N PHE A 151 -1.85 -7.61 -1.30
CA PHE A 151 -2.92 -8.26 -0.55
C PHE A 151 -3.90 -7.23 0.01
N TYR A 152 -5.16 -7.35 -0.41
CA TYR A 152 -6.27 -6.49 -0.01
C TYR A 152 -7.31 -7.32 0.71
N ILE A 153 -7.75 -6.88 1.90
CA ILE A 153 -8.65 -7.63 2.76
C ILE A 153 -9.88 -6.79 3.13
N LYS A 154 -11.05 -7.40 3.15
CA LYS A 154 -12.24 -6.81 3.79
C LYS A 154 -12.01 -6.63 5.28
N LYS A 155 -12.48 -5.51 5.79
CA LYS A 155 -12.47 -5.22 7.21
C LYS A 155 -13.61 -5.94 7.94
#